data_adee40a882f2117940866646a6d525c1
#
_entry.id   adee40a882f2117940866646a6d525c1
#
_cell.length_a   1.000
_cell.length_b   1.000
_cell.length_c   1.000
_cell.angle_alpha   90.00
_cell.angle_beta   90.00
_cell.angle_gamma   90.00
#
_symmetry.space_group_name_H-M   'P 1'
#
loop_
_entity.id
_entity.type
_entity.pdbx_description
1 polymer ?
#
loop_
_entity_poly.entity_id
_entity_poly.type
_entity_poly.pdbx_seq_one_letter_code
_entity_poly.pdbx_strand_id
1 'polypeptide(L)'
;MIRLRGKPPLLATLLLCACTSLPTRARHDLIGMGRADLIACAGVPDNREPLPDGEVLEWRQDQQVQGPLTIKTPLSLEVDIGGHGTCHMIARLRAGVVSQVEYTGPSSTLSGPYAACRPLVLACERLGRPH
;
A
#
# COMPACT_ATOMS: atom_id res chain seq x y z
N MET A 1 10.00 -21.66 -58.55
CA MET A 1 9.12 -20.92 -57.65
C MET A 1 9.41 -21.36 -56.23
N ILE A 2 10.16 -20.52 -55.47
CA ILE A 2 10.52 -20.80 -54.09
C ILE A 2 9.44 -20.13 -53.21
N ARG A 3 8.60 -20.94 -52.56
CA ARG A 3 7.68 -20.43 -51.54
C ARG A 3 8.44 -20.27 -50.23
N LEU A 4 8.83 -19.04 -49.94
CA LEU A 4 9.29 -18.62 -48.61
C LEU A 4 8.09 -18.68 -47.65
N ARG A 5 7.99 -19.79 -46.90
CA ARG A 5 7.13 -19.85 -45.73
C ARG A 5 7.78 -18.99 -44.62
N GLY A 6 7.39 -17.73 -44.58
CA GLY A 6 7.70 -16.88 -43.47
C GLY A 6 7.03 -17.41 -42.19
N LYS A 7 7.83 -17.91 -41.26
CA LYS A 7 7.37 -18.14 -39.88
C LYS A 7 7.00 -16.78 -39.30
N PRO A 8 5.81 -16.62 -38.71
CA PRO A 8 5.51 -15.38 -38.01
C PRO A 8 6.50 -15.21 -36.83
N PRO A 9 7.02 -14.01 -36.59
CA PRO A 9 7.83 -13.79 -35.43
C PRO A 9 6.95 -14.07 -34.21
N LEU A 10 7.42 -14.95 -33.36
CA LEU A 10 6.85 -15.14 -32.02
C LEU A 10 7.01 -13.82 -31.28
N LEU A 11 5.94 -13.03 -31.27
CA LEU A 11 5.85 -11.85 -30.45
C LEU A 11 5.89 -12.35 -29.00
N ALA A 12 7.07 -12.32 -28.42
CA ALA A 12 7.24 -12.52 -26.99
C ALA A 12 6.50 -11.38 -26.31
N THR A 13 5.26 -11.64 -25.93
CA THR A 13 4.49 -10.79 -25.05
C THR A 13 5.19 -10.82 -23.70
N LEU A 14 6.08 -9.85 -23.46
CA LEU A 14 6.57 -9.56 -22.12
C LEU A 14 5.34 -9.20 -21.30
N LEU A 15 4.84 -10.16 -20.52
CA LEU A 15 3.95 -9.87 -19.41
C LEU A 15 4.76 -9.06 -18.40
N LEU A 16 4.66 -7.74 -18.48
CA LEU A 16 5.04 -6.87 -17.39
C LEU A 16 4.09 -7.20 -16.22
N CYS A 17 4.51 -8.12 -15.36
CA CYS A 17 3.92 -8.23 -14.04
C CYS A 17 4.17 -6.91 -13.33
N ALA A 18 3.22 -5.98 -13.41
CA ALA A 18 3.18 -4.82 -12.55
C ALA A 18 3.01 -5.34 -11.12
N CYS A 19 4.10 -5.47 -10.38
CA CYS A 19 4.08 -5.75 -8.94
C CYS A 19 3.49 -4.53 -8.24
N THR A 20 2.15 -4.50 -8.12
CA THR A 20 1.48 -3.51 -7.29
C THR A 20 1.77 -3.82 -5.83
N SER A 21 2.21 -2.82 -5.06
CA SER A 21 2.42 -2.99 -3.63
C SER A 21 1.09 -3.30 -2.92
N LEU A 22 1.16 -4.01 -1.79
CA LEU A 22 -0.03 -4.34 -1.01
C LEU A 22 -0.84 -3.09 -0.61
N PRO A 23 -0.25 -1.97 -0.14
CA PRO A 23 -1.01 -0.76 0.14
C PRO A 23 -1.68 -0.16 -1.11
N THR A 24 -1.05 -0.26 -2.28
CA THR A 24 -1.65 0.21 -3.53
C THR A 24 -2.90 -0.58 -3.88
N ARG A 25 -2.90 -1.88 -3.68
CA ARG A 25 -4.09 -2.73 -3.87
C ARG A 25 -5.17 -2.43 -2.84
N ALA A 26 -4.79 -2.25 -1.58
CA ALA A 26 -5.72 -1.97 -0.49
C ALA A 26 -6.61 -0.75 -0.74
N ARG A 27 -6.11 0.26 -1.49
CA ARG A 27 -6.93 1.41 -1.91
C ARG A 27 -8.19 1.02 -2.67
N HIS A 28 -8.17 -0.09 -3.36
CA HIS A 28 -9.30 -0.63 -4.11
C HIS A 28 -10.02 -1.74 -3.37
N ASP A 29 -9.26 -2.63 -2.76
CA ASP A 29 -9.79 -3.85 -2.14
C ASP A 29 -10.58 -3.56 -0.86
N LEU A 30 -10.29 -2.46 -0.16
CA LEU A 30 -11.02 -2.03 1.03
C LEU A 30 -12.33 -1.29 0.72
N ILE A 31 -12.56 -0.88 -0.51
CA ILE A 31 -13.83 -0.23 -0.90
C ILE A 31 -14.98 -1.20 -0.71
N GLY A 32 -16.04 -0.74 -0.03
CA GLY A 32 -17.19 -1.56 0.33
C GLY A 32 -17.06 -2.30 1.66
N MET A 33 -15.89 -2.25 2.31
CA MET A 33 -15.72 -2.82 3.65
C MET A 33 -16.55 -2.03 4.67
N GLY A 34 -17.19 -2.73 5.58
CA GLY A 34 -17.94 -2.10 6.67
C GLY A 34 -17.03 -1.41 7.69
N ARG A 35 -17.54 -0.37 8.33
CA ARG A 35 -16.81 0.39 9.35
C ARG A 35 -16.25 -0.49 10.47
N ALA A 36 -17.05 -1.41 10.99
CA ALA A 36 -16.64 -2.29 12.08
C ALA A 36 -15.48 -3.21 11.65
N ASP A 37 -15.54 -3.76 10.44
CA ASP A 37 -14.48 -4.62 9.89
C ASP A 37 -13.20 -3.84 9.64
N LEU A 38 -13.31 -2.62 9.13
CA LEU A 38 -12.16 -1.74 8.93
C LEU A 38 -11.46 -1.44 10.25
N ILE A 39 -12.19 -1.08 11.29
CA ILE A 39 -11.63 -0.81 12.63
C ILE A 39 -11.05 -2.08 13.24
N ALA A 40 -11.69 -3.23 13.05
CA ALA A 40 -11.20 -4.50 13.55
C ALA A 40 -9.85 -4.90 12.95
N CYS A 41 -9.60 -4.57 11.67
CA CYS A 41 -8.36 -4.94 10.99
C CYS A 41 -7.29 -3.84 11.00
N ALA A 42 -7.67 -2.57 10.85
CA ALA A 42 -6.73 -1.44 10.83
C ALA A 42 -6.46 -0.85 12.23
N GLY A 43 -7.29 -1.21 13.21
CA GLY A 43 -7.24 -0.62 14.55
C GLY A 43 -8.13 0.61 14.68
N VAL A 44 -8.19 1.14 15.90
CA VAL A 44 -8.95 2.37 16.18
C VAL A 44 -8.29 3.55 15.47
N PRO A 45 -9.06 4.37 14.73
CA PRO A 45 -8.51 5.55 14.08
C PRO A 45 -8.02 6.57 15.11
N ASP A 46 -6.96 7.29 14.74
CA ASP A 46 -6.40 8.37 15.55
C ASP A 46 -7.30 9.61 15.54
N ASN A 47 -8.01 9.82 14.43
CA ASN A 47 -8.92 10.94 14.27
C ASN A 47 -10.17 10.56 13.47
N ARG A 48 -11.25 11.29 13.71
CA ARG A 48 -12.53 11.12 13.05
C ARG A 48 -13.15 12.47 12.73
N GLU A 49 -13.54 12.67 11.50
CA GLU A 49 -14.25 13.87 11.06
C GLU A 49 -15.63 13.46 10.52
N PRO A 50 -16.73 13.90 11.16
CA PRO A 50 -18.07 13.64 10.64
C PRO A 50 -18.34 14.50 9.41
N LEU A 51 -19.02 13.90 8.42
CA LEU A 51 -19.47 14.55 7.20
C LEU A 51 -21.01 14.41 7.08
N PRO A 52 -21.68 15.26 6.26
CA PRO A 52 -23.13 15.17 6.08
C PRO A 52 -23.59 13.80 5.55
N ASP A 53 -22.76 13.11 4.74
CA ASP A 53 -23.05 11.82 4.12
C ASP A 53 -22.26 10.65 4.71
N GLY A 54 -21.53 10.87 5.79
CA GLY A 54 -20.71 9.84 6.41
C GLY A 54 -19.65 10.37 7.34
N GLU A 55 -18.43 9.88 7.21
CA GLU A 55 -17.30 10.26 8.03
C GLU A 55 -15.97 10.02 7.32
N VAL A 56 -14.93 10.68 7.81
CA VAL A 56 -13.55 10.41 7.44
C VAL A 56 -12.85 9.86 8.69
N LEU A 57 -12.15 8.76 8.53
CA LEU A 57 -11.31 8.15 9.57
C LEU A 57 -9.84 8.29 9.15
N GLU A 58 -9.00 8.60 10.11
CA GLU A 58 -7.57 8.84 9.89
C GLU A 58 -6.73 7.97 10.81
N TRP A 59 -5.70 7.34 10.24
CA TRP A 59 -4.68 6.60 10.97
C TRP A 59 -3.30 7.19 10.65
N ARG A 60 -2.51 7.39 11.70
CA ARG A 60 -1.10 7.79 11.58
C ARG A 60 -0.23 6.72 12.22
N GLN A 61 0.77 6.29 11.51
CA GLN A 61 1.68 5.27 11.99
C GLN A 61 3.10 5.56 11.53
N ASP A 62 3.97 5.85 12.50
CA ASP A 62 5.38 6.01 12.23
C ASP A 62 6.00 4.62 12.12
N GLN A 63 6.46 4.28 10.91
CA GLN A 63 7.20 3.07 10.67
C GLN A 63 8.68 3.35 10.77
N GLN A 64 9.26 2.92 11.87
CA GLN A 64 10.70 2.68 11.90
C GLN A 64 10.91 1.33 11.21
N VAL A 65 11.50 1.35 10.01
CA VAL A 65 11.98 0.12 9.39
C VAL A 65 13.03 -0.46 10.34
N GLN A 66 12.76 -1.64 10.87
CA GLN A 66 13.61 -2.29 11.85
C GLN A 66 15.03 -2.45 11.29
N GLY A 67 15.96 -1.84 12.00
CA GLY A 67 17.37 -1.92 11.84
C GLY A 67 17.94 -0.85 10.90
N PRO A 68 18.59 0.21 11.45
CA PRO A 68 19.52 0.94 10.65
C PRO A 68 20.62 -0.03 10.24
N LEU A 69 20.69 -0.43 8.97
CA LEU A 69 21.87 -1.05 8.43
C LEU A 69 22.92 0.06 8.34
N THR A 70 23.58 0.35 9.43
CA THR A 70 24.71 1.27 9.46
C THR A 70 25.90 0.55 8.88
N ILE A 71 26.19 0.75 7.61
CA ILE A 71 27.43 0.28 6.99
C ILE A 71 28.51 1.29 7.34
N LYS A 72 29.35 0.96 8.30
CA LYS A 72 30.58 1.71 8.57
C LYS A 72 31.60 1.36 7.50
N THR A 73 31.80 2.25 6.54
CA THR A 73 32.92 2.13 5.61
C THR A 73 34.20 2.65 6.25
N PRO A 74 35.42 2.16 5.87
CA PRO A 74 36.68 2.62 6.43
C PRO A 74 36.99 4.10 6.17
N LEU A 75 36.17 4.81 5.40
CA LEU A 75 36.28 6.23 5.09
C LEU A 75 35.36 7.13 5.93
N SER A 76 34.84 6.66 7.05
CA SER A 76 33.94 7.40 7.96
C SER A 76 32.64 7.91 7.32
N LEU A 77 32.20 7.32 6.21
CA LEU A 77 30.91 7.55 5.61
C LEU A 77 29.88 6.62 6.28
N GLU A 78 29.04 7.17 7.12
CA GLU A 78 27.90 6.51 7.70
C GLU A 78 26.74 6.60 6.70
N VAL A 79 26.45 5.51 6.00
CA VAL A 79 25.29 5.44 5.10
C VAL A 79 24.15 4.78 5.86
N ASP A 80 23.16 5.57 6.24
CA ASP A 80 21.92 5.08 6.81
C ASP A 80 20.99 4.61 5.67
N ILE A 81 20.87 3.30 5.50
CA ILE A 81 19.99 2.67 4.52
C ILE A 81 18.61 2.40 5.14
N GLY A 82 18.34 2.92 6.33
CA GLY A 82 17.05 2.85 6.99
C GLY A 82 16.06 3.86 6.39
N GLY A 83 15.06 3.39 5.66
CA GLY A 83 13.97 4.24 5.23
C GLY A 83 13.03 4.57 6.39
N HIS A 84 12.93 5.85 6.78
CA HIS A 84 11.86 6.33 7.62
C HIS A 84 10.64 6.60 6.75
N GLY A 85 9.54 5.90 6.99
CA GLY A 85 8.25 6.17 6.36
C GLY A 85 7.19 6.41 7.41
N THR A 86 6.35 7.42 7.21
CA THR A 86 5.15 7.64 8.02
C THR A 86 3.94 7.23 7.21
N CYS A 87 3.16 6.28 7.73
CA CYS A 87 1.86 5.99 7.15
C CYS A 87 0.83 7.00 7.66
N HIS A 88 0.21 7.69 6.72
CA HIS A 88 -0.96 8.50 6.97
C HIS A 88 -2.07 8.03 6.04
N MET A 89 -2.96 7.20 6.56
CA MET A 89 -4.10 6.64 5.82
C MET A 89 -5.36 7.41 6.16
N ILE A 90 -6.11 7.75 5.12
CA ILE A 90 -7.42 8.39 5.22
C ILE A 90 -8.45 7.47 4.55
N ALA A 91 -9.48 7.08 5.28
CA ALA A 91 -10.61 6.34 4.76
C ALA A 91 -11.88 7.19 4.84
N ARG A 92 -12.53 7.40 3.71
CA ARG A 92 -13.84 8.03 3.64
C ARG A 92 -14.91 6.94 3.65
N LEU A 93 -15.88 7.07 4.56
CA LEU A 93 -17.02 6.19 4.65
C LEU A 93 -18.30 6.94 4.27
N ARG A 94 -19.18 6.24 3.54
CA ARG A 94 -20.54 6.68 3.24
C ARG A 94 -21.50 5.59 3.67
N ALA A 95 -22.53 5.96 4.41
CA ALA A 95 -23.51 5.00 4.94
C ALA A 95 -22.86 3.80 5.66
N GLY A 96 -21.77 4.03 6.39
CA GLY A 96 -21.06 3.01 7.17
C GLY A 96 -20.15 2.07 6.38
N VAL A 97 -19.91 2.33 5.08
CA VAL A 97 -19.01 1.53 4.25
C VAL A 97 -17.92 2.40 3.63
N VAL A 98 -16.75 1.82 3.44
CA VAL A 98 -15.61 2.49 2.82
C VAL A 98 -15.93 2.83 1.37
N SER A 99 -15.81 4.11 1.02
CA SER A 99 -15.99 4.61 -0.34
C SER A 99 -14.68 5.04 -1.00
N GLN A 100 -13.65 5.37 -0.20
CA GLN A 100 -12.36 5.81 -0.69
C GLN A 100 -11.29 5.57 0.36
N VAL A 101 -10.10 5.18 -0.08
CA VAL A 101 -8.90 5.08 0.76
C VAL A 101 -7.76 5.83 0.07
N GLU A 102 -7.10 6.72 0.81
CA GLU A 102 -5.96 7.48 0.33
C GLU A 102 -4.82 7.46 1.35
N TYR A 103 -3.60 7.56 0.85
CA TYR A 103 -2.40 7.72 1.65
C TYR A 103 -1.80 9.08 1.37
N THR A 104 -1.42 9.78 2.43
CA THR A 104 -0.80 11.09 2.34
C THR A 104 0.55 11.11 3.07
N GLY A 105 1.37 12.12 2.80
CA GLY A 105 2.69 12.25 3.42
C GLY A 105 3.75 11.29 2.86
N PRO A 106 4.92 11.20 3.50
CA PRO A 106 6.08 10.44 3.04
C PRO A 106 5.94 8.95 3.36
N SER A 107 4.94 8.29 2.78
CA SER A 107 4.63 6.87 3.01
C SER A 107 5.39 5.90 2.11
N SER A 108 6.03 6.40 1.05
CA SER A 108 6.87 5.59 0.17
C SER A 108 8.26 5.37 0.77
N THR A 109 8.75 4.15 0.72
CA THR A 109 10.07 3.73 1.20
C THR A 109 10.81 2.98 0.11
N LEU A 110 12.04 2.54 0.39
CA LEU A 110 12.80 1.68 -0.51
C LEU A 110 12.08 0.35 -0.81
N SER A 111 11.16 -0.07 0.06
CA SER A 111 10.33 -1.27 -0.13
C SER A 111 9.16 -1.07 -1.09
N GLY A 112 8.96 0.13 -1.59
CA GLY A 112 7.97 0.45 -2.62
C GLY A 112 7.01 1.58 -2.27
N PRO A 113 6.08 1.89 -3.18
CA PRO A 113 5.07 2.91 -2.98
C PRO A 113 4.19 2.59 -1.77
N TYR A 114 4.00 3.57 -0.90
CA TYR A 114 3.19 3.48 0.33
C TYR A 114 3.58 2.32 1.27
N ALA A 115 4.80 1.82 1.19
CA ALA A 115 5.24 0.64 1.95
C ALA A 115 5.16 0.85 3.47
N ALA A 116 5.26 2.08 3.95
CA ALA A 116 5.05 2.41 5.37
C ALA A 116 3.62 2.10 5.86
N CYS A 117 2.64 2.02 4.95
CA CYS A 117 1.27 1.66 5.28
C CYS A 117 0.99 0.15 5.25
N ARG A 118 1.95 -0.66 4.83
CA ARG A 118 1.78 -2.12 4.73
C ARG A 118 1.28 -2.77 6.02
N PRO A 119 1.87 -2.53 7.21
CA PRO A 119 1.40 -3.15 8.44
C PRO A 119 -0.04 -2.79 8.77
N LEU A 120 -0.44 -1.55 8.52
CA LEU A 120 -1.78 -1.05 8.80
C LEU A 120 -2.86 -1.78 7.99
N VAL A 121 -2.60 -2.04 6.72
CA VAL A 121 -3.59 -2.63 5.80
C VAL A 121 -3.46 -4.14 5.61
N LEU A 122 -2.37 -4.74 6.09
CA LEU A 122 -2.10 -6.17 5.89
C LEU A 122 -3.20 -7.07 6.45
N ALA A 123 -3.69 -6.79 7.65
CA ALA A 123 -4.77 -7.55 8.26
C ALA A 123 -6.10 -7.34 7.52
N CYS A 124 -6.34 -6.13 7.02
CA CYS A 124 -7.54 -5.80 6.25
C CYS A 124 -7.56 -6.54 4.90
N GLU A 125 -6.43 -6.64 4.24
CA GLU A 125 -6.30 -7.42 3.00
C GLU A 125 -6.59 -8.92 3.22
N ARG A 126 -6.19 -9.45 4.37
CA ARG A 126 -6.49 -10.85 4.73
C ARG A 126 -7.98 -11.07 4.99
N LEU A 127 -8.63 -10.11 5.64
CA LEU A 127 -10.05 -10.17 5.95
C LEU A 127 -10.92 -10.05 4.70
N GLY A 128 -10.53 -9.22 3.74
CA GLY A 128 -11.26 -8.97 2.50
C GLY A 128 -11.13 -10.06 1.43
N ARG A 129 -10.27 -11.07 1.62
CA ARG A 129 -10.15 -12.16 0.64
C ARG A 129 -11.21 -13.22 0.89
N PRO A 130 -12.03 -13.58 -0.11
CA PRO A 130 -12.88 -14.76 0.01
C PRO A 130 -11.99 -16.01 0.11
N HIS A 131 -12.33 -16.87 1.07
CA HIS A 131 -11.70 -18.19 1.23
C HIS A 131 -12.10 -19.14 0.11
#